data_51bfe1c04d080792466ed68d797c7746
#
_entry.id   51bfe1c04d080792466ed68d797c7746
#
_cell.length_a   1.000
_cell.length_b   1.000
_cell.length_c   1.000
_cell.angle_alpha   90.00
_cell.angle_beta   90.00
_cell.angle_gamma   90.00
#
_symmetry.space_group_name_H-M   'P 1'
#
loop_
_entity.id
_entity.type
_entity.pdbx_description
1 polymer ?
#
loop_
_entity_poly.entity_id
_entity_poly.type
_entity_poly.pdbx_seq_one_letter_code
_entity_poly.pdbx_strand_id
1 'polypeptide(L)'
;KLFWRQRDNWFNGKKVENIDLMFSHIRPYIFNLDPERAHNLAIKSLKYNFLPESLFSVENEEMLSLNLFGKSIKNPIGLAAGFDKSAEVYNQMFKLGFGFVEIGTVTPKQQYGNKKPRVFRLEKDNALINRLGFNNDGSEVVKKRIENNLPSGLLGINIGPNKETINMSEDFLKCAETF
;
A
#
# COMPACT_ATOMS: atom_id res chain seq x y z
N LYS A 1 -20.78 9.78 12.77
CA LYS A 1 -21.42 10.79 11.87
C LYS A 1 -20.86 12.22 12.07
N LEU A 2 -20.14 12.54 13.16
CA LEU A 2 -19.58 13.88 13.40
C LEU A 2 -18.23 14.13 12.71
N PHE A 3 -17.44 13.10 12.47
CA PHE A 3 -16.07 13.24 11.90
C PHE A 3 -16.05 13.60 10.40
N TRP A 4 -17.14 13.33 9.66
CA TRP A 4 -17.22 13.57 8.21
C TRP A 4 -17.77 14.96 7.83
N ARG A 5 -18.32 15.72 8.78
CA ARG A 5 -18.93 17.04 8.51
C ARG A 5 -17.96 18.22 8.57
N GLN A 6 -16.73 18.02 9.10
CA GLN A 6 -15.69 19.07 9.15
C GLN A 6 -14.72 19.06 7.93
N ARG A 7 -14.93 18.16 6.98
CA ARG A 7 -14.07 17.98 5.80
C ARG A 7 -14.11 19.12 4.80
N ASP A 8 -15.18 19.91 4.82
CA ASP A 8 -15.47 20.89 3.76
C ASP A 8 -14.63 22.17 3.82
N ASN A 9 -13.88 22.39 4.91
CA ASN A 9 -13.10 23.62 5.11
C ASN A 9 -11.57 23.46 5.04
N TRP A 10 -11.05 22.23 4.90
CA TRP A 10 -9.61 21.96 4.97
C TRP A 10 -8.93 21.66 3.64
N PHE A 11 -9.70 21.36 2.60
CA PHE A 11 -9.17 21.14 1.27
C PHE A 11 -9.92 22.05 0.29
N ASN A 12 -9.22 22.50 -0.75
CA ASN A 12 -9.82 23.23 -1.88
C ASN A 12 -10.99 22.39 -2.42
N GLY A 13 -12.20 22.60 -1.91
CA GLY A 13 -13.37 21.70 -1.95
C GLY A 13 -13.70 21.10 -3.31
N LYS A 14 -13.46 21.83 -4.41
CA LYS A 14 -13.76 21.37 -5.77
C LYS A 14 -12.95 20.17 -6.25
N LYS A 15 -11.71 19.97 -5.75
CA LYS A 15 -10.85 18.88 -6.23
C LYS A 15 -11.19 17.56 -5.54
N VAL A 16 -11.54 17.61 -4.25
CA VAL A 16 -11.97 16.44 -3.47
C VAL A 16 -13.34 15.96 -3.96
N GLU A 17 -14.29 16.87 -4.20
CA GLU A 17 -15.60 16.54 -4.74
C GLU A 17 -15.51 15.81 -6.09
N ASN A 18 -14.62 16.25 -6.98
CA ASN A 18 -14.43 15.59 -8.28
C ASN A 18 -13.87 14.17 -8.17
N ILE A 19 -12.95 13.92 -7.24
CA ILE A 19 -12.38 12.58 -7.00
C ILE A 19 -13.43 11.67 -6.35
N ASP A 20 -14.16 12.14 -5.36
CA ASP A 20 -15.24 11.39 -4.72
C ASP A 20 -16.36 11.07 -5.73
N LEU A 21 -16.70 12.01 -6.60
CA LEU A 21 -17.68 11.82 -7.66
C LEU A 21 -17.20 10.78 -8.69
N MET A 22 -15.96 10.88 -9.15
CA MET A 22 -15.36 9.92 -10.08
C MET A 22 -15.33 8.52 -9.45
N PHE A 23 -14.87 8.40 -8.19
CA PHE A 23 -14.84 7.13 -7.50
C PHE A 23 -16.23 6.52 -7.31
N SER A 24 -17.24 7.32 -6.98
CA SER A 24 -18.63 6.85 -6.82
C SER A 24 -19.19 6.21 -8.09
N HIS A 25 -18.80 6.71 -9.28
CA HIS A 25 -19.20 6.13 -10.56
C HIS A 25 -18.43 4.84 -10.89
N ILE A 26 -17.16 4.76 -10.55
CA ILE A 26 -16.30 3.61 -10.85
C ILE A 26 -16.47 2.48 -9.82
N ARG A 27 -16.78 2.83 -8.56
CA ARG A 27 -16.92 1.89 -7.45
C ARG A 27 -17.81 0.68 -7.75
N PRO A 28 -19.03 0.81 -8.31
CA PRO A 28 -19.88 -0.34 -8.59
C PRO A 28 -19.22 -1.37 -9.51
N TYR A 29 -18.48 -0.93 -10.51
CA TYR A 29 -17.78 -1.80 -11.45
C TYR A 29 -16.58 -2.50 -10.78
N ILE A 30 -15.82 -1.79 -9.95
CA ILE A 30 -14.70 -2.37 -9.19
C ILE A 30 -15.24 -3.38 -8.17
N PHE A 31 -16.38 -3.11 -7.54
CA PHE A 31 -16.94 -3.96 -6.50
C PHE A 31 -17.58 -5.23 -7.09
N ASN A 32 -17.94 -5.26 -8.36
CA ASN A 32 -18.34 -6.49 -9.06
C ASN A 32 -17.16 -7.45 -9.34
N LEU A 33 -15.92 -6.95 -9.26
CA LEU A 33 -14.75 -7.81 -9.38
C LEU A 33 -14.45 -8.52 -8.06
N ASP A 34 -13.88 -9.72 -8.16
CA ASP A 34 -13.25 -10.37 -7.03
C ASP A 34 -12.26 -9.41 -6.34
N PRO A 35 -12.26 -9.31 -4.99
CA PRO A 35 -11.45 -8.32 -4.28
C PRO A 35 -9.96 -8.39 -4.59
N GLU A 36 -9.41 -9.59 -4.77
CA GLU A 36 -7.99 -9.76 -5.07
C GLU A 36 -7.67 -9.42 -6.53
N ARG A 37 -8.61 -9.65 -7.45
CA ARG A 37 -8.50 -9.18 -8.85
C ARG A 37 -8.54 -7.65 -8.93
N ALA A 38 -9.44 -7.01 -8.17
CA ALA A 38 -9.51 -5.56 -8.08
C ALA A 38 -8.20 -4.96 -7.54
N HIS A 39 -7.63 -5.56 -6.50
CA HIS A 39 -6.33 -5.16 -5.95
C HIS A 39 -5.20 -5.29 -7.00
N ASN A 40 -5.11 -6.42 -7.69
CA ASN A 40 -4.11 -6.63 -8.72
C ASN A 40 -4.26 -5.66 -9.90
N LEU A 41 -5.49 -5.27 -10.23
CA LEU A 41 -5.75 -4.25 -11.25
C LEU A 41 -5.23 -2.88 -10.79
N ALA A 42 -5.45 -2.51 -9.52
CA ALA A 42 -4.91 -1.28 -8.95
C ALA A 42 -3.37 -1.25 -8.97
N ILE A 43 -2.71 -2.34 -8.54
CA ILE A 43 -1.24 -2.45 -8.62
C ILE A 43 -0.74 -2.28 -10.07
N LYS A 44 -1.37 -2.97 -11.04
CA LYS A 44 -0.99 -2.84 -12.46
C LYS A 44 -1.21 -1.41 -12.97
N SER A 45 -2.34 -0.77 -12.64
CA SER A 45 -2.63 0.61 -13.06
C SER A 45 -1.58 1.59 -12.55
N LEU A 46 -1.14 1.43 -11.31
CA LEU A 46 -0.07 2.23 -10.71
C LEU A 46 1.29 1.94 -11.36
N LYS A 47 1.62 0.68 -11.56
CA LYS A 47 2.90 0.25 -12.15
C LYS A 47 3.11 0.79 -13.56
N TYR A 48 2.05 0.84 -14.35
CA TYR A 48 2.10 1.34 -15.74
C TYR A 48 1.71 2.82 -15.87
N ASN A 49 1.56 3.54 -14.74
CA ASN A 49 1.19 4.96 -14.72
C ASN A 49 -0.07 5.30 -15.55
N PHE A 50 -1.08 4.43 -15.53
CA PHE A 50 -2.33 4.69 -16.24
C PHE A 50 -3.17 5.82 -15.62
N LEU A 51 -2.86 6.22 -14.40
CA LEU A 51 -3.52 7.31 -13.71
C LEU A 51 -2.71 8.60 -13.89
N PRO A 52 -3.30 9.67 -14.42
CA PRO A 52 -2.59 10.94 -14.61
C PRO A 52 -2.16 11.51 -13.25
N GLU A 53 -0.92 11.97 -13.16
CA GLU A 53 -0.33 12.55 -11.93
C GLU A 53 -1.13 13.77 -11.45
N SER A 54 -1.78 14.50 -12.35
CA SER A 54 -2.63 15.65 -12.00
C SER A 54 -3.82 15.31 -11.09
N LEU A 55 -4.27 14.06 -11.05
CA LEU A 55 -5.32 13.61 -10.13
C LEU A 55 -4.83 13.51 -8.69
N PHE A 56 -3.52 13.40 -8.48
CA PHE A 56 -2.89 13.07 -7.20
C PHE A 56 -1.94 14.13 -6.67
N SER A 57 -1.92 15.34 -7.28
CA SER A 57 -1.10 16.44 -6.77
C SER A 57 -1.58 16.83 -5.37
N VAL A 58 -0.82 16.43 -4.36
CA VAL A 58 -1.03 16.84 -2.97
C VAL A 58 -0.25 18.12 -2.74
N GLU A 59 -0.92 19.17 -2.27
CA GLU A 59 -0.24 20.36 -1.78
C GLU A 59 0.52 19.98 -0.51
N ASN A 60 1.82 20.24 -0.50
CA ASN A 60 2.62 19.99 0.68
C ASN A 60 2.43 21.16 1.64
N GLU A 61 1.81 20.91 2.78
CA GLU A 61 1.75 21.87 3.87
C GLU A 61 2.98 21.67 4.76
N GLU A 62 3.85 22.68 4.86
CA GLU A 62 5.05 22.65 5.72
C GLU A 62 4.71 22.29 7.17
N MET A 63 3.54 22.72 7.66
CA MET A 63 3.04 22.41 9.00
C MET A 63 2.87 20.91 9.27
N LEU A 64 2.71 20.08 8.23
CA LEU A 64 2.55 18.63 8.37
C LEU A 64 3.89 17.88 8.28
N SER A 65 4.96 18.58 7.93
CA SER A 65 6.28 17.95 7.82
C SER A 65 6.82 17.59 9.22
N LEU A 66 7.48 16.45 9.29
CA LEU A 66 8.10 16.01 10.54
C LEU A 66 9.38 15.20 10.26
N ASN A 67 10.20 15.06 11.29
CA ASN A 67 11.42 14.26 11.22
C ASN A 67 11.15 12.87 11.80
N LEU A 68 11.39 11.83 10.99
CA LEU A 68 11.23 10.44 11.38
C LEU A 68 12.49 9.67 11.01
N PHE A 69 13.14 9.04 12.01
CA PHE A 69 14.41 8.32 11.85
C PHE A 69 15.51 9.16 11.16
N GLY A 70 15.59 10.46 11.49
CA GLY A 70 16.57 11.37 10.89
C GLY A 70 16.27 11.81 9.46
N LYS A 71 15.12 11.42 8.90
CA LYS A 71 14.67 11.86 7.57
C LYS A 71 13.46 12.76 7.69
N SER A 72 13.45 13.86 6.93
CA SER A 72 12.26 14.71 6.81
C SER A 72 11.23 14.02 5.93
N ILE A 73 10.00 13.88 6.43
CA ILE A 73 8.85 13.39 5.68
C ILE A 73 7.79 14.48 5.55
N LYS A 74 7.06 14.49 4.44
CA LYS A 74 6.15 15.58 4.07
C LYS A 74 4.90 15.67 4.94
N ASN A 75 4.46 14.55 5.49
CA ASN A 75 3.29 14.46 6.36
C ASN A 75 3.30 13.13 7.15
N PRO A 76 2.52 13.02 8.23
CA PRO A 76 2.50 11.84 9.10
C PRO A 76 1.66 10.67 8.56
N ILE A 77 1.12 10.76 7.34
CA ILE A 77 0.26 9.71 6.79
C ILE A 77 1.12 8.72 6.02
N GLY A 78 1.17 7.48 6.49
CA GLY A 78 1.89 6.39 5.84
C GLY A 78 0.96 5.34 5.27
N LEU A 79 1.45 4.63 4.24
CA LEU A 79 0.81 3.42 3.75
C LEU A 79 1.36 2.21 4.50
N ALA A 80 0.49 1.46 5.17
CA ALA A 80 0.86 0.24 5.88
C ALA A 80 1.12 -0.92 4.92
N ALA A 81 1.90 -1.91 5.38
CA ALA A 81 2.12 -3.16 4.67
C ALA A 81 0.82 -3.88 4.31
N GLY A 82 0.83 -4.61 3.21
CA GLY A 82 -0.32 -5.36 2.69
C GLY A 82 -0.90 -4.83 1.39
N PHE A 83 -0.69 -3.56 1.05
CA PHE A 83 -1.03 -3.04 -0.26
C PHE A 83 0.03 -3.44 -1.29
N ASP A 84 1.26 -2.97 -1.15
CA ASP A 84 2.39 -3.39 -1.99
C ASP A 84 3.18 -4.51 -1.30
N LYS A 85 2.81 -5.76 -1.59
CA LYS A 85 3.37 -6.93 -0.91
C LYS A 85 4.77 -7.30 -1.37
N SER A 86 5.18 -6.83 -2.54
CA SER A 86 6.41 -7.29 -3.21
C SER A 86 7.22 -6.15 -3.81
N ALA A 87 7.08 -4.92 -3.32
CA ALA A 87 7.80 -3.73 -3.78
C ALA A 87 7.62 -3.45 -5.29
N GLU A 88 6.37 -3.44 -5.75
CA GLU A 88 6.06 -3.19 -7.15
C GLU A 88 5.72 -1.73 -7.45
N VAL A 89 5.16 -0.99 -6.46
CA VAL A 89 4.56 0.33 -6.66
C VAL A 89 4.81 1.35 -5.55
N TYR A 90 5.76 1.10 -4.64
CA TYR A 90 6.02 2.00 -3.49
C TYR A 90 6.39 3.43 -3.91
N ASN A 91 7.12 3.61 -5.02
CA ASN A 91 7.43 4.96 -5.52
C ASN A 91 6.20 5.69 -6.03
N GLN A 92 5.22 4.98 -6.59
CA GLN A 92 3.94 5.55 -6.96
C GLN A 92 3.13 5.97 -5.73
N MET A 93 3.27 5.27 -4.60
CA MET A 93 2.62 5.67 -3.34
C MET A 93 3.17 7.00 -2.82
N PHE A 94 4.48 7.23 -2.90
CA PHE A 94 5.05 8.55 -2.57
C PHE A 94 4.49 9.65 -3.48
N LYS A 95 4.30 9.38 -4.78
CA LYS A 95 3.67 10.34 -5.70
C LYS A 95 2.20 10.60 -5.35
N LEU A 96 1.48 9.61 -4.81
CA LEU A 96 0.11 9.77 -4.31
C LEU A 96 0.02 10.59 -3.01
N GLY A 97 1.16 10.99 -2.42
CA GLY A 97 1.23 11.88 -1.27
C GLY A 97 1.49 11.22 0.08
N PHE A 98 1.73 9.91 0.14
CA PHE A 98 2.12 9.28 1.40
C PHE A 98 3.48 9.81 1.87
N GLY A 99 3.58 10.19 3.14
CA GLY A 99 4.82 10.67 3.77
C GLY A 99 5.85 9.56 3.97
N PHE A 100 5.39 8.34 4.20
CA PHE A 100 6.20 7.12 4.26
C PHE A 100 5.37 5.92 3.75
N VAL A 101 6.06 4.86 3.35
CA VAL A 101 5.43 3.66 2.79
C VAL A 101 6.05 2.43 3.43
N GLU A 102 5.23 1.45 3.80
CA GLU A 102 5.66 0.15 4.27
C GLU A 102 5.20 -0.91 3.26
N ILE A 103 6.16 -1.68 2.72
CA ILE A 103 5.90 -2.81 1.83
C ILE A 103 5.84 -4.13 2.61
N GLY A 104 5.34 -5.17 1.99
CA GLY A 104 5.33 -6.52 2.56
C GLY A 104 3.93 -6.95 3.02
N THR A 105 3.84 -8.00 3.81
CA THR A 105 4.91 -8.76 4.52
C THR A 105 5.76 -9.56 3.54
N VAL A 106 7.07 -9.44 3.66
CA VAL A 106 8.06 -10.19 2.87
C VAL A 106 8.56 -11.36 3.69
N THR A 107 8.65 -12.54 3.07
CA THR A 107 9.20 -13.76 3.68
C THR A 107 10.52 -14.14 3.01
N PRO A 108 11.40 -14.94 3.64
CA PRO A 108 12.68 -15.33 3.04
C PRO A 108 12.51 -15.98 1.66
N LYS A 109 11.57 -16.91 1.54
CA LYS A 109 11.22 -17.57 0.28
C LYS A 109 9.89 -17.05 -0.25
N GLN A 110 9.69 -17.08 -1.56
CA GLN A 110 8.39 -16.82 -2.17
C GLN A 110 7.29 -17.65 -1.51
N GLN A 111 6.12 -17.03 -1.31
CA GLN A 111 4.97 -17.68 -0.69
C GLN A 111 3.69 -17.28 -1.42
N TYR A 112 2.91 -18.26 -1.84
CA TYR A 112 1.66 -18.01 -2.58
C TYR A 112 0.49 -17.65 -1.66
N GLY A 113 0.63 -17.90 -0.36
CA GLY A 113 -0.41 -17.69 0.64
C GLY A 113 -1.48 -18.77 0.66
N ASN A 114 -2.62 -18.47 1.29
CA ASN A 114 -3.71 -19.43 1.46
C ASN A 114 -4.51 -19.63 0.16
N LYS A 115 -5.25 -20.76 0.09
CA LYS A 115 -6.13 -21.07 -1.04
C LYS A 115 -7.23 -19.99 -1.17
N LYS A 116 -7.54 -19.60 -2.41
CA LYS A 116 -8.65 -18.69 -2.74
C LYS A 116 -10.00 -19.39 -2.63
N PRO A 117 -11.10 -18.65 -2.34
CA PRO A 117 -11.15 -17.23 -2.01
C PRO A 117 -10.58 -16.94 -0.60
N ARG A 118 -9.93 -15.79 -0.46
CA ARG A 118 -9.21 -15.42 0.77
C ARG A 118 -9.33 -13.95 1.17
N VAL A 119 -10.15 -13.18 0.42
CA VAL A 119 -10.51 -11.80 0.73
C VAL A 119 -12.02 -11.66 0.53
N PHE A 120 -12.72 -11.11 1.52
CA PHE A 120 -14.17 -11.03 1.57
C PHE A 120 -14.59 -9.62 1.95
N ARG A 121 -15.47 -9.01 1.15
CA ARG A 121 -16.10 -7.72 1.46
C ARG A 121 -17.36 -7.97 2.28
N LEU A 122 -17.49 -7.24 3.37
CA LEU A 122 -18.69 -7.20 4.20
C LEU A 122 -19.39 -5.86 3.96
N GLU A 123 -20.16 -5.78 2.89
CA GLU A 123 -20.72 -4.51 2.41
C GLU A 123 -21.65 -3.85 3.43
N LYS A 124 -22.44 -4.64 4.15
CA LYS A 124 -23.36 -4.17 5.19
C LYS A 124 -22.62 -3.49 6.36
N ASP A 125 -21.44 -3.98 6.67
CA ASP A 125 -20.64 -3.53 7.81
C ASP A 125 -19.53 -2.55 7.38
N ASN A 126 -19.43 -2.23 6.08
CA ASN A 126 -18.33 -1.47 5.49
C ASN A 126 -16.95 -2.02 5.90
N ALA A 127 -16.83 -3.34 5.96
CA ALA A 127 -15.64 -4.03 6.45
C ALA A 127 -15.06 -4.99 5.40
N LEU A 128 -13.85 -5.46 5.66
CA LEU A 128 -13.15 -6.41 4.83
C LEU A 128 -12.45 -7.44 5.72
N ILE A 129 -12.67 -8.72 5.43
CA ILE A 129 -11.98 -9.83 6.08
C ILE A 129 -11.01 -10.45 5.08
N ASN A 130 -9.82 -10.81 5.55
CA ASN A 130 -8.89 -11.56 4.73
C ASN A 130 -8.20 -12.67 5.52
N ARG A 131 -7.72 -13.66 4.76
CA ARG A 131 -6.84 -14.74 5.18
C ARG A 131 -5.77 -14.98 4.12
N LEU A 132 -5.12 -13.91 3.67
CA LEU A 132 -4.16 -13.92 2.55
C LEU A 132 -2.99 -14.88 2.77
N GLY A 133 -2.45 -14.95 4.00
CA GLY A 133 -1.36 -15.85 4.35
C GLY A 133 -0.01 -15.39 3.80
N PHE A 134 0.27 -14.09 3.87
CA PHE A 134 1.55 -13.45 3.50
C PHE A 134 2.05 -13.81 2.11
N ASN A 135 1.18 -13.73 1.10
CA ASN A 135 1.59 -13.96 -0.28
C ASN A 135 2.53 -12.85 -0.76
N ASN A 136 3.72 -13.24 -1.19
CA ASN A 136 4.78 -12.34 -1.66
C ASN A 136 5.82 -13.09 -2.51
N ASP A 137 6.71 -12.35 -3.18
CA ASP A 137 7.69 -12.91 -4.11
C ASP A 137 9.01 -13.35 -3.46
N GLY A 138 9.15 -13.19 -2.13
CA GLY A 138 10.36 -13.52 -1.39
C GLY A 138 11.38 -12.37 -1.33
N SER A 139 12.24 -12.41 -0.30
CA SER A 139 13.14 -11.31 0.06
C SER A 139 14.12 -10.97 -1.05
N GLU A 140 14.70 -11.96 -1.75
CA GLU A 140 15.67 -11.72 -2.81
C GLU A 140 15.07 -10.97 -4.01
N VAL A 141 13.84 -11.31 -4.41
CA VAL A 141 13.15 -10.63 -5.51
C VAL A 141 12.78 -9.21 -5.12
N VAL A 142 12.30 -9.03 -3.90
CA VAL A 142 11.94 -7.71 -3.34
C VAL A 142 13.17 -6.82 -3.25
N LYS A 143 14.30 -7.34 -2.72
CA LYS A 143 15.57 -6.62 -2.67
C LYS A 143 16.00 -6.11 -4.03
N LYS A 144 16.04 -6.98 -5.04
CA LYS A 144 16.41 -6.60 -6.41
C LYS A 144 15.52 -5.51 -6.99
N ARG A 145 14.22 -5.54 -6.69
CA ARG A 145 13.29 -4.47 -7.13
C ARG A 145 13.63 -3.13 -6.48
N ILE A 146 13.96 -3.13 -5.19
CA ILE A 146 14.34 -1.90 -4.46
C ILE A 146 15.68 -1.38 -4.97
N GLU A 147 16.67 -2.24 -5.19
CA GLU A 147 17.98 -1.85 -5.73
C GLU A 147 17.87 -1.27 -7.15
N ASN A 148 17.00 -1.82 -7.99
CA ASN A 148 16.78 -1.34 -9.36
C ASN A 148 15.94 -0.06 -9.43
N ASN A 149 15.21 0.29 -8.39
CA ASN A 149 14.36 1.48 -8.34
C ASN A 149 14.36 2.06 -6.94
N LEU A 150 15.41 2.79 -6.58
CA LEU A 150 15.61 3.32 -5.23
C LEU A 150 14.38 4.11 -4.73
N PRO A 151 14.02 3.97 -3.44
CA PRO A 151 12.86 4.66 -2.88
C PRO A 151 13.07 6.18 -2.85
N SER A 152 12.08 6.91 -3.32
CA SER A 152 12.07 8.38 -3.31
C SER A 152 11.71 8.99 -1.95
N GLY A 153 11.41 8.16 -0.94
CA GLY A 153 11.04 8.58 0.42
C GLY A 153 11.41 7.51 1.44
N LEU A 154 10.88 7.65 2.65
CA LEU A 154 11.09 6.69 3.73
C LEU A 154 10.32 5.40 3.46
N LEU A 155 11.04 4.34 3.12
CA LEU A 155 10.49 3.02 2.87
C LEU A 155 10.74 2.10 4.08
N GLY A 156 9.68 1.54 4.64
CA GLY A 156 9.71 0.46 5.62
C GLY A 156 9.48 -0.88 4.94
N ILE A 157 10.03 -1.94 5.52
CA ILE A 157 9.86 -3.30 5.04
C ILE A 157 9.28 -4.15 6.17
N ASN A 158 8.05 -4.61 6.00
CA ASN A 158 7.43 -5.57 6.90
C ASN A 158 7.94 -6.96 6.57
N ILE A 159 8.51 -7.65 7.55
CA ILE A 159 9.10 -8.98 7.39
C ILE A 159 8.35 -10.02 8.22
N GLY A 160 8.35 -11.26 7.74
CA GLY A 160 7.70 -12.36 8.44
C GLY A 160 8.27 -13.72 8.04
N PRO A 161 7.95 -14.77 8.81
CA PRO A 161 8.42 -16.12 8.51
C PRO A 161 7.59 -16.76 7.40
N ASN A 162 8.18 -17.73 6.71
CA ASN A 162 7.43 -18.61 5.83
C ASN A 162 6.49 -19.51 6.65
N LYS A 163 5.36 -19.88 6.05
CA LYS A 163 4.32 -20.69 6.71
C LYS A 163 4.82 -22.05 7.18
N GLU A 164 5.72 -22.64 6.42
CA GLU A 164 6.21 -24.01 6.66
C GLU A 164 7.57 -24.04 7.37
N THR A 165 8.05 -22.88 7.87
CA THR A 165 9.30 -22.84 8.61
C THR A 165 9.15 -23.46 10.01
N ILE A 166 10.19 -24.16 10.43
CA ILE A 166 10.28 -24.70 11.81
C ILE A 166 10.87 -23.62 12.73
N ASN A 167 11.81 -22.83 12.23
CA ASN A 167 12.50 -21.78 13.00
C ASN A 167 12.12 -20.39 12.52
N MET A 168 11.07 -19.82 13.12
CA MET A 168 10.60 -18.48 12.77
C MET A 168 11.64 -17.39 13.00
N SER A 169 12.44 -17.51 14.07
CA SER A 169 13.48 -16.51 14.40
C SER A 169 14.54 -16.45 13.33
N GLU A 170 14.94 -17.58 12.76
CA GLU A 170 15.88 -17.63 11.64
C GLU A 170 15.35 -16.97 10.39
N ASP A 171 14.07 -17.13 10.08
CA ASP A 171 13.43 -16.47 8.95
C ASP A 171 13.38 -14.94 9.11
N PHE A 172 13.11 -14.45 10.34
CA PHE A 172 13.18 -13.00 10.61
C PHE A 172 14.61 -12.47 10.44
N LEU A 173 15.62 -13.20 10.95
CA LEU A 173 17.03 -12.81 10.79
C LEU A 173 17.42 -12.78 9.31
N LYS A 174 17.09 -13.80 8.54
CA LYS A 174 17.37 -13.84 7.10
C LYS A 174 16.76 -12.65 6.36
N CYS A 175 15.52 -12.30 6.66
CA CYS A 175 14.90 -11.12 6.07
C CYS A 175 15.61 -9.83 6.51
N ALA A 176 15.95 -9.67 7.79
CA ALA A 176 16.62 -8.49 8.30
C ALA A 176 18.03 -8.31 7.71
N GLU A 177 18.76 -9.40 7.48
CA GLU A 177 20.09 -9.39 6.85
C GLU A 177 20.02 -9.12 5.34
N THR A 178 18.87 -9.41 4.72
CA THR A 178 18.68 -9.19 3.27
C THR A 178 18.57 -7.70 2.96
N PHE A 179 17.95 -6.89 3.81
CA PHE A 179 17.64 -5.47 3.58
C PHE A 179 18.51 -4.52 4.39
#